data_3bd98b585c32e1d6a63583ed6268e6e5
#
_entry.id   3bd98b585c32e1d6a63583ed6268e6e5
#
_cell.length_a   1.000
_cell.length_b   1.000
_cell.length_c   1.000
_cell.angle_alpha   90.00
_cell.angle_beta   90.00
_cell.angle_gamma   90.00
#
_symmetry.space_group_name_H-M   'P 1'
#
loop_
_entity.id
_entity.type
_entity.pdbx_description
1 polymer ?
#
loop_
_entity_poly.entity_id
_entity_poly.type
_entity_poly.pdbx_seq_one_letter_code
_entity_poly.pdbx_strand_id
1 'polypeptide(L)'
;HASMPIGAYSEKQIMPQEKLVIVPDGISNEIASCIVLKGITAEYLLHRSYSAKKGDKVLFHAAAGGVGQILCQWANAIGCTVIGTVGSKEKEAIAKKNGCHHVINYTDTNFVEEVEKIVGKNGIDVVYDGVGAKTFEGSIECLKVRGMMVAFGNASGYVHTLDIKKHINAKGLFFTRPSIAH
;
A
#
# COMPACT_ATOMS: atom_id res chain seq x y z
N HIS A 1 14.67 10.22 -10.31
CA HIS A 1 14.68 10.36 -8.85
C HIS A 1 13.25 10.47 -8.31
N ALA A 2 13.06 10.16 -7.04
CA ALA A 2 11.73 10.16 -6.42
C ALA A 2 11.64 11.09 -5.19
N SER A 3 12.63 11.96 -4.98
CA SER A 3 12.71 12.84 -3.81
C SER A 3 13.04 14.28 -4.19
N MET A 4 13.14 15.17 -3.21
CA MET A 4 13.57 16.55 -3.39
C MET A 4 15.02 16.65 -3.91
N PRO A 5 15.40 17.69 -4.66
CA PRO A 5 14.61 18.90 -4.92
C PRO A 5 13.50 18.72 -5.96
N ILE A 6 12.48 19.58 -5.88
CA ILE A 6 11.41 19.69 -6.89
C ILE A 6 12.01 20.20 -8.18
N GLY A 7 11.48 19.79 -9.34
CA GLY A 7 11.92 20.28 -10.64
C GLY A 7 12.04 19.22 -11.72
N ALA A 8 11.44 18.04 -11.52
CA ALA A 8 11.51 16.94 -12.48
C ALA A 8 10.82 17.23 -13.84
N TYR A 9 9.90 18.21 -13.89
CA TYR A 9 9.30 18.70 -15.14
C TYR A 9 10.17 19.80 -15.76
N SER A 10 11.40 19.44 -16.14
CA SER A 10 12.37 20.32 -16.77
C SER A 10 13.29 19.56 -17.70
N GLU A 11 13.82 20.22 -18.71
CA GLU A 11 14.81 19.61 -19.62
C GLU A 11 16.15 19.32 -18.94
N LYS A 12 16.50 20.13 -17.93
CA LYS A 12 17.74 20.02 -17.17
C LYS A 12 17.51 20.37 -15.71
N GLN A 13 18.15 19.62 -14.81
CA GLN A 13 18.11 19.88 -13.38
C GLN A 13 19.47 19.57 -12.75
N ILE A 14 19.93 20.45 -11.87
CA ILE A 14 21.11 20.18 -11.03
C ILE A 14 20.63 19.39 -9.82
N MET A 15 21.27 18.25 -9.55
CA MET A 15 20.86 17.33 -8.49
C MET A 15 22.08 16.64 -7.89
N PRO A 16 22.10 16.39 -6.56
CA PRO A 16 23.13 15.57 -5.92
C PRO A 16 23.15 14.17 -6.51
N GLN A 17 24.36 13.67 -6.80
CA GLN A 17 24.55 12.38 -7.47
C GLN A 17 23.98 11.21 -6.67
N GLU A 18 24.04 11.26 -5.35
CA GLU A 18 23.53 10.21 -4.45
C GLU A 18 21.99 10.05 -4.49
N LYS A 19 21.30 11.01 -5.10
CA LYS A 19 19.83 10.95 -5.30
C LYS A 19 19.43 10.42 -6.68
N LEU A 20 20.41 10.07 -7.49
CA LEU A 20 20.18 9.55 -8.84
C LEU A 20 20.30 8.02 -8.85
N VAL A 21 19.48 7.41 -9.65
CA VAL A 21 19.55 5.98 -9.96
C VAL A 21 19.81 5.84 -11.44
N ILE A 22 20.82 5.04 -11.78
CA ILE A 22 21.10 4.72 -13.19
C ILE A 22 19.95 3.86 -13.71
N VAL A 23 19.41 4.24 -14.86
CA VAL A 23 18.39 3.42 -15.54
C VAL A 23 19.09 2.23 -16.17
N PRO A 24 18.72 0.98 -15.83
CA PRO A 24 19.34 -0.21 -16.41
C PRO A 24 19.11 -0.28 -17.91
N ASP A 25 20.04 -0.94 -18.62
CA ASP A 25 19.87 -1.26 -20.02
C ASP A 25 18.56 -2.05 -20.27
N GLY A 26 17.88 -1.72 -21.36
CA GLY A 26 16.59 -2.35 -21.70
C GLY A 26 15.36 -1.73 -21.07
N ILE A 27 15.52 -0.75 -20.16
CA ILE A 27 14.40 0.01 -19.58
C ILE A 27 14.33 1.38 -20.29
N SER A 28 13.20 1.68 -20.92
CA SER A 28 13.01 3.01 -21.55
C SER A 28 12.86 4.12 -20.49
N ASN A 29 13.16 5.36 -20.89
CA ASN A 29 13.02 6.53 -20.01
C ASN A 29 11.56 6.72 -19.56
N GLU A 30 10.59 6.43 -20.42
CA GLU A 30 9.16 6.50 -20.11
C GLU A 30 8.79 5.52 -19.00
N ILE A 31 9.25 4.27 -19.09
CA ILE A 31 9.02 3.25 -18.05
C ILE A 31 9.73 3.69 -16.76
N ALA A 32 10.98 4.10 -16.84
CA ALA A 32 11.75 4.54 -15.67
C ALA A 32 11.06 5.72 -14.97
N SER A 33 10.58 6.72 -15.71
CA SER A 33 9.89 7.89 -15.13
C SER A 33 8.59 7.52 -14.41
N CYS A 34 7.90 6.48 -14.86
CA CYS A 34 6.64 6.02 -14.26
C CYS A 34 6.84 5.13 -13.03
N ILE A 35 7.92 4.35 -12.98
CA ILE A 35 8.06 3.28 -11.99
C ILE A 35 8.85 3.66 -10.73
N VAL A 36 9.81 4.60 -10.81
CA VAL A 36 10.77 4.86 -9.73
C VAL A 36 10.06 5.16 -8.40
N LEU A 37 9.20 6.18 -8.35
CA LEU A 37 8.48 6.54 -7.12
C LEU A 37 7.61 5.40 -6.60
N LYS A 38 6.86 4.79 -7.49
CA LYS A 38 5.87 3.75 -7.15
C LYS A 38 6.54 2.44 -6.77
N GLY A 39 7.62 2.08 -7.47
CA GLY A 39 8.41 0.87 -7.20
C GLY A 39 9.16 0.94 -5.89
N ILE A 40 9.85 2.05 -5.61
CA ILE A 40 10.51 2.27 -4.30
C ILE A 40 9.48 2.23 -3.18
N THR A 41 8.30 2.83 -3.41
CA THR A 41 7.22 2.79 -2.40
C THR A 41 6.77 1.34 -2.15
N ALA A 42 6.53 0.56 -3.17
CA ALA A 42 6.15 -0.85 -3.01
C ALA A 42 7.26 -1.66 -2.32
N GLU A 43 8.54 -1.40 -2.64
CA GLU A 43 9.69 -2.06 -2.02
C GLU A 43 9.72 -1.81 -0.51
N TYR A 44 9.76 -0.54 -0.08
CA TYR A 44 9.89 -0.29 1.35
C TYR A 44 8.65 -0.71 2.14
N LEU A 45 7.48 -0.67 1.55
CA LEU A 45 6.26 -1.16 2.19
C LEU A 45 6.36 -2.67 2.46
N LEU A 46 6.72 -3.46 1.44
CA LEU A 46 6.76 -4.92 1.52
C LEU A 46 7.97 -5.48 2.30
N HIS A 47 9.11 -4.78 2.29
CA HIS A 47 10.34 -5.35 2.83
C HIS A 47 10.88 -4.62 4.07
N ARG A 48 10.63 -3.31 4.20
CA ARG A 48 11.21 -2.51 5.29
C ARG A 48 10.19 -2.09 6.35
N SER A 49 8.96 -1.74 5.94
CA SER A 49 7.89 -1.39 6.89
C SER A 49 7.30 -2.64 7.53
N TYR A 50 7.00 -3.62 6.71
CA TYR A 50 6.57 -4.95 7.13
C TYR A 50 7.26 -5.97 6.22
N SER A 51 8.00 -6.90 6.79
CA SER A 51 8.68 -7.95 6.02
C SER A 51 7.66 -9.02 5.61
N ALA A 52 6.99 -8.78 4.48
CA ALA A 52 5.96 -9.66 3.96
C ALA A 52 6.55 -11.02 3.56
N LYS A 53 5.86 -12.08 3.89
CA LYS A 53 6.30 -13.46 3.64
C LYS A 53 5.16 -14.34 3.13
N LYS A 54 5.52 -15.47 2.58
CA LYS A 54 4.57 -16.47 2.10
C LYS A 54 3.54 -16.84 3.19
N GLY A 55 2.27 -16.79 2.82
CA GLY A 55 1.14 -17.11 3.68
C GLY A 55 0.56 -15.91 4.43
N ASP A 56 1.21 -14.76 4.44
CA ASP A 56 0.64 -13.55 5.03
C ASP A 56 -0.61 -13.09 4.25
N LYS A 57 -1.60 -12.61 4.98
CA LYS A 57 -2.83 -12.01 4.43
C LYS A 57 -2.70 -10.51 4.44
N VAL A 58 -2.65 -9.93 3.26
CA VAL A 58 -2.39 -8.50 3.02
C VAL A 58 -3.68 -7.82 2.58
N LEU A 59 -4.06 -6.75 3.27
CA LEU A 59 -5.10 -5.83 2.81
C LEU A 59 -4.43 -4.57 2.25
N PHE A 60 -4.71 -4.26 0.98
CA PHE A 60 -4.16 -3.08 0.31
C PHE A 60 -5.29 -2.15 -0.17
N HIS A 61 -5.33 -0.94 0.33
CA HIS A 61 -6.29 0.07 -0.11
C HIS A 61 -5.83 0.78 -1.38
N ALA A 62 -6.78 1.07 -2.29
CA ALA A 62 -6.52 1.63 -3.62
C ALA A 62 -5.65 0.71 -4.52
N ALA A 63 -5.97 -0.58 -4.57
CA ALA A 63 -5.20 -1.62 -5.24
C ALA A 63 -5.01 -1.40 -6.75
N ALA A 64 -5.90 -0.67 -7.44
CA ALA A 64 -5.76 -0.29 -8.84
C ALA A 64 -4.91 0.98 -9.05
N GLY A 65 -4.45 1.63 -7.98
CA GLY A 65 -3.57 2.80 -8.05
C GLY A 65 -2.15 2.45 -8.45
N GLY A 66 -1.33 3.47 -8.71
CA GLY A 66 0.04 3.26 -9.23
C GLY A 66 0.95 2.41 -8.33
N VAL A 67 0.91 2.62 -7.01
CA VAL A 67 1.63 1.76 -6.05
C VAL A 67 0.95 0.40 -5.95
N GLY A 68 -0.39 0.38 -5.88
CA GLY A 68 -1.18 -0.84 -5.72
C GLY A 68 -0.92 -1.87 -6.81
N GLN A 69 -0.85 -1.44 -8.07
CA GLN A 69 -0.57 -2.34 -9.18
C GLN A 69 0.78 -3.05 -9.06
N ILE A 70 1.81 -2.37 -8.57
CA ILE A 70 3.14 -2.96 -8.38
C ILE A 70 3.16 -3.82 -7.11
N LEU A 71 2.66 -3.28 -6.00
CA LEU A 71 2.69 -3.96 -4.71
C LEU A 71 1.87 -5.26 -4.72
N CYS A 72 0.68 -5.25 -5.33
CA CYS A 72 -0.16 -6.45 -5.39
C CYS A 72 0.50 -7.58 -6.20
N GLN A 73 1.15 -7.26 -7.35
CA GLN A 73 1.92 -8.24 -8.11
C GLN A 73 3.08 -8.81 -7.26
N TRP A 74 3.80 -7.93 -6.59
CA TRP A 74 4.98 -8.33 -5.80
C TRP A 74 4.57 -9.15 -4.58
N ALA A 75 3.56 -8.72 -3.82
CA ALA A 75 3.02 -9.48 -2.68
C ALA A 75 2.50 -10.87 -3.10
N ASN A 76 1.82 -10.95 -4.26
CA ASN A 76 1.41 -12.23 -4.84
C ASN A 76 2.61 -13.11 -5.17
N ALA A 77 3.65 -12.56 -5.79
CA ALA A 77 4.89 -13.30 -6.12
C ALA A 77 5.64 -13.79 -4.86
N ILE A 78 5.58 -13.05 -3.74
CA ILE A 78 6.09 -13.49 -2.44
C ILE A 78 5.27 -14.69 -1.90
N GLY A 79 4.01 -14.84 -2.34
CA GLY A 79 3.09 -15.89 -1.88
C GLY A 79 2.14 -15.42 -0.78
N CYS A 80 1.88 -14.12 -0.67
CA CYS A 80 0.85 -13.57 0.20
C CYS A 80 -0.55 -13.79 -0.40
N THR A 81 -1.57 -13.87 0.43
CA THR A 81 -2.97 -13.70 0.01
C THR A 81 -3.28 -12.21 -0.06
N VAL A 82 -3.47 -11.68 -1.25
CA VAL A 82 -3.68 -10.24 -1.47
C VAL A 82 -5.16 -9.92 -1.61
N ILE A 83 -5.67 -9.07 -0.73
CA ILE A 83 -7.02 -8.52 -0.75
C ILE A 83 -6.88 -7.03 -1.08
N GLY A 84 -7.45 -6.61 -2.20
CA GLY A 84 -7.39 -5.22 -2.65
C GLY A 84 -8.72 -4.53 -2.51
N THR A 85 -8.73 -3.25 -2.09
CA THR A 85 -9.96 -2.43 -2.19
C THR A 85 -9.86 -1.44 -3.33
N VAL A 86 -10.98 -1.18 -3.97
CA VAL A 86 -11.12 -0.24 -5.09
C VAL A 86 -12.40 0.59 -4.95
N GLY A 87 -12.49 1.70 -5.68
CA GLY A 87 -13.64 2.61 -5.62
C GLY A 87 -14.47 2.62 -6.91
N SER A 88 -14.31 1.66 -7.82
CA SER A 88 -15.19 1.50 -8.98
C SER A 88 -15.03 0.14 -9.62
N LYS A 89 -16.02 -0.25 -10.42
CA LYS A 89 -16.07 -1.54 -11.11
C LYS A 89 -14.96 -1.70 -12.16
N GLU A 90 -14.59 -0.62 -12.85
CA GLU A 90 -13.48 -0.63 -13.82
C GLU A 90 -12.15 -0.96 -13.12
N LYS A 91 -11.96 -0.46 -11.91
CA LYS A 91 -10.77 -0.69 -11.08
C LYS A 91 -10.66 -2.11 -10.55
N GLU A 92 -11.78 -2.84 -10.44
CA GLU A 92 -11.75 -4.25 -10.02
C GLU A 92 -10.96 -5.11 -11.02
N ALA A 93 -11.22 -4.94 -12.31
CA ALA A 93 -10.51 -5.68 -13.35
C ALA A 93 -9.00 -5.39 -13.33
N ILE A 94 -8.61 -4.13 -13.09
CA ILE A 94 -7.21 -3.73 -12.96
C ILE A 94 -6.55 -4.40 -11.75
N ALA A 95 -7.21 -4.37 -10.58
CA ALA A 95 -6.66 -4.96 -9.37
C ALA A 95 -6.52 -6.49 -9.49
N LYS A 96 -7.51 -7.18 -10.06
CA LYS A 96 -7.44 -8.62 -10.34
C LYS A 96 -6.29 -8.98 -11.28
N LYS A 97 -6.16 -8.24 -12.39
CA LYS A 97 -5.06 -8.44 -13.36
C LYS A 97 -3.69 -8.28 -12.71
N ASN A 98 -3.58 -7.43 -11.71
CA ASN A 98 -2.34 -7.12 -11.01
C ASN A 98 -2.14 -7.92 -9.71
N GLY A 99 -2.73 -9.10 -9.60
CA GLY A 99 -2.36 -10.08 -8.58
C GLY A 99 -3.18 -10.05 -7.28
N CYS A 100 -4.27 -9.26 -7.21
CA CYS A 100 -5.21 -9.38 -6.10
C CYS A 100 -5.98 -10.69 -6.22
N HIS A 101 -5.96 -11.51 -5.18
CA HIS A 101 -6.76 -12.73 -5.07
C HIS A 101 -8.23 -12.40 -4.86
N HIS A 102 -8.49 -11.37 -4.04
CA HIS A 102 -9.82 -10.85 -3.77
C HIS A 102 -9.84 -9.34 -3.99
N VAL A 103 -10.92 -8.83 -4.57
CA VAL A 103 -11.10 -7.39 -4.80
C VAL A 103 -12.45 -6.99 -4.24
N ILE A 104 -12.44 -5.95 -3.42
CA ILE A 104 -13.61 -5.41 -2.74
C ILE A 104 -13.86 -3.98 -3.25
N ASN A 105 -15.03 -3.73 -3.79
CA ASN A 105 -15.46 -2.38 -4.13
C ASN A 105 -16.15 -1.74 -2.92
N TYR A 106 -15.46 -0.83 -2.24
CA TYR A 106 -15.96 -0.20 -1.02
C TYR A 106 -17.09 0.83 -1.28
N THR A 107 -17.42 1.12 -2.52
CA THR A 107 -18.60 1.95 -2.83
C THR A 107 -19.89 1.14 -2.78
N ASP A 108 -19.82 -0.17 -2.95
CA ASP A 108 -20.97 -1.05 -3.02
C ASP A 108 -21.20 -1.81 -1.70
N THR A 109 -20.13 -2.01 -0.92
CA THR A 109 -20.17 -2.86 0.29
C THR A 109 -19.30 -2.31 1.41
N ASN A 110 -19.58 -2.75 2.63
CA ASN A 110 -18.68 -2.55 3.78
C ASN A 110 -17.45 -3.45 3.63
N PHE A 111 -16.28 -2.86 3.40
CA PHE A 111 -15.07 -3.65 3.17
C PHE A 111 -14.63 -4.48 4.37
N VAL A 112 -14.95 -4.09 5.61
CA VAL A 112 -14.62 -4.87 6.82
C VAL A 112 -15.36 -6.19 6.81
N GLU A 113 -16.67 -6.15 6.54
CA GLU A 113 -17.50 -7.35 6.46
C GLU A 113 -17.07 -8.30 5.33
N GLU A 114 -16.68 -7.73 4.18
CA GLU A 114 -16.18 -8.54 3.05
C GLU A 114 -14.83 -9.17 3.37
N VAL A 115 -13.91 -8.43 4.03
CA VAL A 115 -12.64 -8.99 4.52
C VAL A 115 -12.90 -10.13 5.51
N GLU A 116 -13.84 -9.96 6.45
CA GLU A 116 -14.19 -10.98 7.42
C GLU A 116 -14.74 -12.27 6.76
N LYS A 117 -15.53 -12.14 5.71
CA LYS A 117 -16.01 -13.30 4.91
C LYS A 117 -14.86 -14.07 4.23
N ILE A 118 -13.82 -13.35 3.79
CA ILE A 118 -12.68 -13.93 3.05
C ILE A 118 -11.69 -14.61 3.99
N VAL A 119 -11.30 -13.96 5.09
CA VAL A 119 -10.17 -14.40 5.93
C VAL A 119 -10.55 -14.69 7.39
N GLY A 120 -11.80 -14.48 7.75
CA GLY A 120 -12.29 -14.57 9.12
C GLY A 120 -12.07 -13.26 9.89
N LYS A 121 -12.73 -13.16 11.04
CA LYS A 121 -12.62 -12.00 11.93
C LYS A 121 -11.18 -11.78 12.38
N ASN A 122 -10.72 -10.53 12.28
CA ASN A 122 -9.34 -10.17 12.63
C ASN A 122 -8.32 -11.06 11.90
N GLY A 123 -8.51 -11.30 10.60
CA GLY A 123 -7.69 -12.26 9.86
C GLY A 123 -6.50 -11.65 9.10
N ILE A 124 -6.31 -10.33 9.08
CA ILE A 124 -5.30 -9.62 8.29
C ILE A 124 -3.99 -9.47 9.07
N ASP A 125 -2.87 -9.87 8.46
CA ASP A 125 -1.53 -9.73 9.01
C ASP A 125 -1.02 -8.28 8.92
N VAL A 126 -1.20 -7.65 7.77
CA VAL A 126 -0.79 -6.28 7.50
C VAL A 126 -1.79 -5.54 6.63
N VAL A 127 -2.08 -4.29 6.98
CA VAL A 127 -2.82 -3.35 6.14
C VAL A 127 -1.87 -2.28 5.61
N TYR A 128 -1.86 -2.10 4.31
CA TYR A 128 -1.21 -0.96 3.65
C TYR A 128 -2.26 0.05 3.24
N ASP A 129 -2.30 1.19 3.91
CA ASP A 129 -3.31 2.22 3.74
C ASP A 129 -2.73 3.52 3.18
N GLY A 130 -3.02 3.77 1.92
CA GLY A 130 -2.72 5.03 1.23
C GLY A 130 -3.90 6.00 1.18
N VAL A 131 -5.07 5.59 1.68
CA VAL A 131 -6.32 6.36 1.63
C VAL A 131 -6.51 7.25 2.86
N GLY A 132 -6.30 6.73 4.05
CA GLY A 132 -6.28 7.51 5.29
C GLY A 132 -7.65 7.60 5.98
N ALA A 133 -8.17 8.83 6.20
CA ALA A 133 -9.30 9.07 7.10
C ALA A 133 -10.51 8.14 6.88
N LYS A 134 -10.87 7.84 5.63
CA LYS A 134 -12.04 7.01 5.32
C LYS A 134 -11.86 5.52 5.57
N THR A 135 -10.63 5.04 5.61
CA THR A 135 -10.34 3.60 5.70
C THR A 135 -9.71 3.19 7.04
N PHE A 136 -9.16 4.14 7.77
CA PHE A 136 -8.34 3.89 8.95
C PHE A 136 -9.03 3.01 10.02
N GLU A 137 -10.24 3.38 10.45
CA GLU A 137 -10.95 2.63 11.52
C GLU A 137 -11.22 1.18 11.10
N GLY A 138 -11.75 0.98 9.91
CA GLY A 138 -11.99 -0.36 9.38
C GLY A 138 -10.70 -1.15 9.14
N SER A 139 -9.60 -0.48 8.77
CA SER A 139 -8.29 -1.10 8.63
C SER A 139 -7.81 -1.69 9.96
N ILE A 140 -7.94 -0.92 11.05
CA ILE A 140 -7.63 -1.38 12.42
C ILE A 140 -8.50 -2.58 12.80
N GLU A 141 -9.79 -2.56 12.44
CA GLU A 141 -10.72 -3.65 12.74
C GLU A 141 -10.36 -4.95 12.03
N CYS A 142 -9.90 -4.90 10.79
CA CYS A 142 -9.50 -6.07 10.01
C CYS A 142 -8.24 -6.77 10.56
N LEU A 143 -7.37 -6.05 11.26
CA LEU A 143 -6.07 -6.56 11.70
C LEU A 143 -6.21 -7.64 12.80
N LYS A 144 -5.40 -8.68 12.70
CA LYS A 144 -5.24 -9.70 13.75
C LYS A 144 -4.52 -9.13 14.97
N VAL A 145 -4.54 -9.91 16.07
CA VAL A 145 -3.67 -9.62 17.23
C VAL A 145 -2.21 -9.54 16.77
N ARG A 146 -1.51 -8.48 17.16
CA ARG A 146 -0.14 -8.13 16.77
C ARG A 146 0.02 -7.90 15.25
N GLY A 147 -1.08 -7.56 14.55
CA GLY A 147 -1.03 -7.14 13.15
C GLY A 147 -0.38 -5.77 12.97
N MET A 148 0.00 -5.45 11.73
CA MET A 148 0.68 -4.20 11.40
C MET A 148 -0.22 -3.27 10.57
N MET A 149 -0.40 -2.04 11.06
CA MET A 149 -0.98 -0.94 10.29
C MET A 149 0.11 -0.08 9.67
N VAL A 150 0.19 -0.04 8.35
CA VAL A 150 1.13 0.78 7.59
C VAL A 150 0.35 1.89 6.88
N ALA A 151 0.27 3.06 7.50
CA ALA A 151 -0.44 4.22 6.99
C ALA A 151 0.50 5.09 6.14
N PHE A 152 0.64 4.82 4.83
CA PHE A 152 1.62 5.50 3.98
C PHE A 152 1.04 6.66 3.15
N GLY A 153 -0.28 6.89 3.18
CA GLY A 153 -0.95 7.95 2.43
C GLY A 153 -2.15 8.55 3.18
N ASN A 154 -2.76 9.54 2.53
CA ASN A 154 -3.87 10.33 3.07
C ASN A 154 -4.79 10.88 1.97
N ALA A 155 -5.04 10.09 0.92
CA ALA A 155 -5.82 10.52 -0.25
C ALA A 155 -7.26 10.97 0.10
N SER A 156 -7.86 10.46 1.18
CA SER A 156 -9.18 10.88 1.67
C SER A 156 -9.14 11.86 2.85
N GLY A 157 -7.95 12.31 3.23
CA GLY A 157 -7.71 13.17 4.39
C GLY A 157 -6.79 12.51 5.42
N TYR A 158 -6.28 13.33 6.32
CA TYR A 158 -5.38 12.88 7.38
C TYR A 158 -6.11 12.14 8.49
N VAL A 159 -5.44 11.17 9.08
CA VAL A 159 -5.79 10.63 10.40
C VAL A 159 -5.16 11.56 11.43
N HIS A 160 -5.96 12.42 12.05
CA HIS A 160 -5.48 13.45 12.97
C HIS A 160 -5.16 12.92 14.37
N THR A 161 -5.81 11.83 14.77
CA THR A 161 -5.66 11.30 16.13
C THR A 161 -5.48 9.80 16.08
N LEU A 162 -4.44 9.31 16.73
CA LEU A 162 -4.23 7.91 17.05
C LEU A 162 -4.45 7.71 18.55
N ASP A 163 -5.62 7.20 18.92
CA ASP A 163 -5.90 6.82 20.31
C ASP A 163 -5.28 5.45 20.58
N ILE A 164 -4.22 5.44 21.39
CA ILE A 164 -3.47 4.22 21.70
C ILE A 164 -4.36 3.18 22.40
N LYS A 165 -5.24 3.62 23.31
CA LYS A 165 -6.14 2.71 24.03
C LYS A 165 -7.15 2.07 23.11
N LYS A 166 -7.76 2.87 22.23
CA LYS A 166 -8.80 2.42 21.28
C LYS A 166 -8.21 1.60 20.15
N HIS A 167 -7.18 2.12 19.48
CA HIS A 167 -6.73 1.59 18.18
C HIS A 167 -5.64 0.53 18.33
N ILE A 168 -4.79 0.62 19.36
CA ILE A 168 -3.60 -0.22 19.48
C ILE A 168 -3.73 -1.27 20.58
N ASN A 169 -4.15 -0.86 21.78
CA ASN A 169 -4.05 -1.68 22.99
C ASN A 169 -4.87 -2.97 22.91
N ALA A 170 -6.08 -2.93 22.35
CA ALA A 170 -6.98 -4.09 22.35
C ALA A 170 -6.40 -5.32 21.62
N LYS A 171 -5.54 -5.12 20.63
CA LYS A 171 -4.91 -6.18 19.84
C LYS A 171 -3.37 -6.16 19.88
N GLY A 172 -2.76 -5.21 20.61
CA GLY A 172 -1.31 -5.03 20.64
C GLY A 172 -0.74 -4.77 19.26
N LEU A 173 -1.39 -3.91 18.48
CA LEU A 173 -1.02 -3.66 17.08
C LEU A 173 0.30 -2.92 16.96
N PHE A 174 0.98 -3.15 15.85
CA PHE A 174 2.06 -2.28 15.38
C PHE A 174 1.49 -1.21 14.46
N PHE A 175 2.00 0.01 14.57
CA PHE A 175 1.62 1.12 13.71
C PHE A 175 2.86 1.84 13.19
N THR A 176 2.88 2.12 11.89
CA THR A 176 3.94 2.93 11.29
C THR A 176 3.39 3.87 10.23
N ARG A 177 4.04 5.04 10.11
CA ARG A 177 3.76 6.05 9.07
C ARG A 177 5.04 6.31 8.29
N PRO A 178 5.42 5.38 7.38
CA PRO A 178 6.65 5.52 6.63
C PRO A 178 6.55 6.60 5.54
N SER A 179 7.71 7.06 5.09
CA SER A 179 7.86 7.97 3.97
C SER A 179 9.06 7.54 3.13
N ILE A 180 9.02 7.84 1.84
CA ILE A 180 10.16 7.61 0.93
C ILE A 180 11.43 8.38 1.35
N ALA A 181 11.30 9.35 2.23
CA ALA A 181 12.43 10.13 2.73
C ALA A 181 13.17 9.45 3.91
N HIS A 182 12.65 8.35 4.43
CA HIS A 182 13.26 7.56 5.49
C HIS A 182 14.05 6.41 4.89
#